data_0541c84d64a7de43af5cfca8e0788878
#
_entry.id   0541c84d64a7de43af5cfca8e0788878
#
_cell.length_a   1.000
_cell.length_b   1.000
_cell.length_c   1.000
_cell.angle_alpha   90.00
_cell.angle_beta   90.00
_cell.angle_gamma   90.00
#
_symmetry.space_group_name_H-M   'P 1'
#
loop_
_entity.id
_entity.type
_entity.pdbx_description
1 polymer ?
#
loop_
_entity_poly.entity_id
_entity_poly.type
_entity_poly.pdbx_seq_one_letter_code
_entity_poly.pdbx_strand_id
1 'polypeptide(L)'
;MPYIVQTIRKGSKAPAAQRRLWASGCAHAVLLASALALSACAVGPRFERPRPPTAAAYTSAQDTPRLAPGHGEPPQLLVAGRTIPAQWWGLFHSPALDHVLREALADSPTLSAARATLAQAQQTVLAERGAYFPQLYIGATAERQKGPAFALGLLGILPGSHGLPTFDLYSLGPTVSYSPDVFGLNRRGVEARRAGAELERDQLAAAYLAITGHAVEEALNLARLRLEINALTRIVSDDVRNLALVRRKFSVGRAPRTDVLAAETQLANDRALLPSLRQQEAMSEDALAILAGKAPGQWQPPAFRLADFHLPSALPLSLPSALVRQRPDILAAEQEVHVRSAQVGIATARMYPSIVLSASLATAALRPEALFGSSSGVWAALGGLTAPVFHGGTLRAERRAAMDALTASLALYRQTVLMAFGQVTDTLRALGNDAELAAAEREALDTARASLQLQRVSYEAGRSNVLQLLDAERAYQQARLGYARATAQRYADSAQLLVALGGGWWNSRGLCPRSCAARTEYPAHLEGEKRP
;
A
#
# COMPACT_ATOMS: atom_id res chain seq x y z
N MET A 1 59.36 78.78 24.31
CA MET A 1 58.40 79.81 23.83
C MET A 1 57.55 79.19 22.75
N PRO A 2 56.28 79.50 22.64
CA PRO A 2 55.15 79.35 23.60
C PRO A 2 53.83 78.80 22.94
N TYR A 3 52.78 78.70 23.78
CA TYR A 3 51.34 78.75 23.58
C TYR A 3 50.64 77.44 23.04
N ILE A 4 49.96 76.65 23.90
CA ILE A 4 48.63 76.71 24.50
C ILE A 4 47.52 77.02 23.47
N VAL A 5 46.66 76.03 23.21
CA VAL A 5 45.21 76.23 23.15
C VAL A 5 44.50 74.98 23.68
N GLN A 6 43.76 75.11 24.78
CA GLN A 6 42.79 74.19 25.33
C GLN A 6 41.53 74.21 24.44
N THR A 7 41.01 73.06 24.05
CA THR A 7 39.63 72.94 23.53
C THR A 7 38.85 72.05 24.45
N ILE A 8 37.86 72.60 25.08
CA ILE A 8 36.90 72.03 26.00
C ILE A 8 35.99 71.00 25.25
N ARG A 9 36.07 69.75 25.66
CA ARG A 9 35.09 68.76 25.26
C ARG A 9 33.84 68.88 26.17
N LYS A 10 32.75 69.47 25.66
CA LYS A 10 31.44 69.38 26.25
C LYS A 10 30.90 67.95 26.06
N GLY A 11 30.86 67.17 27.14
CA GLY A 11 30.18 65.90 27.21
C GLY A 11 28.68 66.10 27.26
N SER A 12 27.95 65.75 26.19
CA SER A 12 26.49 65.71 26.20
C SER A 12 26.06 64.44 26.95
N LYS A 13 25.49 64.61 28.16
CA LYS A 13 24.82 63.57 28.93
C LYS A 13 23.47 63.33 28.28
N ALA A 14 23.29 62.21 27.56
CA ALA A 14 21.95 61.75 27.10
C ALA A 14 21.06 61.49 28.30
N PRO A 15 19.76 61.86 28.25
CA PRO A 15 18.85 61.77 29.39
C PRO A 15 18.62 60.30 29.77
N ALA A 16 18.57 60.02 31.06
CA ALA A 16 18.44 58.69 31.67
C ALA A 16 17.19 57.86 31.17
N ALA A 17 16.18 58.56 30.65
CA ALA A 17 15.01 57.97 30.06
C ALA A 17 15.27 57.19 28.73
N GLN A 18 16.18 57.69 27.87
CA GLN A 18 16.54 57.01 26.62
C GLN A 18 17.35 55.73 26.83
N ARG A 19 18.15 55.63 27.88
CA ARG A 19 18.90 54.41 28.23
C ARG A 19 17.99 53.28 28.71
N ARG A 20 16.89 53.58 29.40
CA ARG A 20 15.91 52.56 29.85
C ARG A 20 15.08 52.00 28.71
N LEU A 21 14.72 52.77 27.69
CA LEU A 21 14.01 52.32 26.52
C LEU A 21 14.88 51.43 25.62
N TRP A 22 16.17 51.71 25.50
CA TRP A 22 17.08 50.85 24.74
C TRP A 22 17.42 49.55 25.46
N ALA A 23 17.56 49.55 26.79
CA ALA A 23 17.80 48.35 27.57
C ALA A 23 16.58 47.38 27.55
N SER A 24 15.36 47.92 27.60
CA SER A 24 14.14 47.11 27.48
C SER A 24 13.98 46.55 26.06
N GLY A 25 14.26 47.31 25.01
CA GLY A 25 14.23 46.84 23.60
C GLY A 25 15.22 45.71 23.32
N CYS A 26 16.46 45.83 23.82
CA CYS A 26 17.45 44.74 23.70
C CYS A 26 17.07 43.48 24.48
N ALA A 27 16.49 43.60 25.68
CA ALA A 27 16.02 42.47 26.47
C ALA A 27 14.87 41.73 25.77
N HIS A 28 13.93 42.46 25.18
CA HIS A 28 12.85 41.85 24.40
C HIS A 28 13.34 41.23 23.10
N ALA A 29 14.29 41.82 22.40
CA ALA A 29 14.92 41.26 21.20
C ALA A 29 15.72 39.98 21.51
N VAL A 30 16.45 39.94 22.62
CA VAL A 30 17.18 38.74 23.08
C VAL A 30 16.20 37.64 23.51
N LEU A 31 15.11 37.98 24.18
CA LEU A 31 14.04 37.02 24.54
C LEU A 31 13.33 36.48 23.30
N LEU A 32 13.02 37.31 22.30
CA LEU A 32 12.46 36.88 21.03
C LEU A 32 13.45 36.03 20.21
N ALA A 33 14.72 36.40 20.15
CA ALA A 33 15.77 35.63 19.48
C ALA A 33 16.03 34.29 20.17
N SER A 34 15.98 34.24 21.52
CA SER A 34 16.08 33.00 22.29
C SER A 34 14.84 32.10 22.09
N ALA A 35 13.67 32.69 22.04
CA ALA A 35 12.40 31.96 21.75
C ALA A 35 12.40 31.41 20.31
N LEU A 36 12.89 32.14 19.33
CA LEU A 36 13.05 31.68 17.94
C LEU A 36 14.15 30.61 17.80
N ALA A 37 15.24 30.70 18.54
CA ALA A 37 16.31 29.69 18.57
C ALA A 37 15.84 28.38 19.25
N LEU A 38 14.99 28.46 20.28
CA LEU A 38 14.40 27.32 20.96
C LEU A 38 13.35 26.60 20.10
N SER A 39 12.72 27.27 19.13
CA SER A 39 11.72 26.66 18.25
C SER A 39 12.31 25.79 17.13
N ALA A 40 13.65 25.78 16.94
CA ALA A 40 14.31 25.07 15.83
C ALA A 40 14.80 23.65 16.17
N CYS A 41 14.84 23.21 17.42
CA CYS A 41 15.46 21.96 17.85
C CYS A 41 14.46 20.83 18.13
N ALA A 42 13.88 20.22 17.09
CA ALA A 42 13.32 18.88 17.26
C ALA A 42 14.46 17.86 17.34
N VAL A 43 14.53 17.15 18.48
CA VAL A 43 15.58 16.13 18.69
C VAL A 43 15.28 14.83 17.92
N GLY A 44 16.31 14.00 17.71
CA GLY A 44 16.22 12.74 17.00
C GLY A 44 16.54 12.84 15.50
N PRO A 45 16.58 11.71 14.79
CA PRO A 45 16.94 11.68 13.38
C PRO A 45 15.87 12.38 12.53
N ARG A 46 16.30 13.03 11.44
CA ARG A 46 15.38 13.46 10.37
C ARG A 46 15.20 12.29 9.44
N PHE A 47 13.97 12.10 8.96
CA PHE A 47 13.73 11.09 7.94
C PHE A 47 14.47 11.45 6.65
N GLU A 48 15.28 10.52 6.20
CA GLU A 48 15.90 10.54 4.88
C GLU A 48 15.37 9.35 4.08
N ARG A 49 14.92 9.64 2.87
CA ARG A 49 14.39 8.61 1.98
C ARG A 49 15.48 7.59 1.67
N PRO A 50 15.21 6.27 1.84
CA PRO A 50 16.19 5.24 1.51
C PRO A 50 16.61 5.32 0.04
N ARG A 51 17.92 5.15 -0.21
CA ARG A 51 18.43 5.13 -1.58
C ARG A 51 17.95 3.87 -2.29
N PRO A 52 17.39 3.97 -3.52
CA PRO A 52 17.03 2.80 -4.29
C PRO A 52 18.28 1.98 -4.66
N PRO A 53 18.13 0.66 -4.91
CA PRO A 53 19.21 -0.14 -5.46
C PRO A 53 19.70 0.42 -6.81
N THR A 54 20.99 0.31 -7.07
CA THR A 54 21.65 0.83 -8.29
C THR A 54 21.50 -0.09 -9.50
N ALA A 55 20.49 -0.98 -9.54
CA ALA A 55 20.25 -1.86 -10.67
C ALA A 55 19.86 -1.05 -11.92
N ALA A 56 20.64 -1.19 -12.99
CA ALA A 56 20.39 -0.54 -14.27
C ALA A 56 19.32 -1.25 -15.11
N ALA A 57 19.15 -2.57 -14.92
CA ALA A 57 18.19 -3.41 -15.63
C ALA A 57 17.64 -4.51 -14.71
N TYR A 58 16.51 -5.12 -15.07
CA TYR A 58 15.90 -6.25 -14.36
C TYR A 58 16.58 -7.58 -14.71
N THR A 59 17.05 -7.73 -15.95
CA THR A 59 17.70 -8.94 -16.47
C THR A 59 19.08 -8.59 -16.99
N SER A 60 19.96 -9.60 -17.10
CA SER A 60 21.23 -9.42 -17.79
C SER A 60 20.99 -9.16 -19.29
N ALA A 61 21.96 -8.54 -19.97
CA ALA A 61 21.86 -8.28 -21.41
C ALA A 61 21.67 -9.56 -22.25
N GLN A 62 22.11 -10.71 -21.72
CA GLN A 62 21.96 -12.03 -22.34
C GLN A 62 20.56 -12.63 -22.15
N ASP A 63 19.86 -12.23 -21.08
CA ASP A 63 18.53 -12.73 -20.70
C ASP A 63 17.40 -11.78 -21.13
N THR A 64 17.65 -10.83 -22.03
CA THR A 64 16.59 -9.96 -22.54
C THR A 64 15.59 -10.81 -23.33
N PRO A 65 14.33 -10.94 -22.87
CA PRO A 65 13.38 -11.85 -23.50
C PRO A 65 13.09 -11.38 -24.92
N ARG A 66 13.35 -12.26 -25.88
CA ARG A 66 12.88 -12.10 -27.26
C ARG A 66 11.44 -12.58 -27.28
N LEU A 67 10.51 -11.66 -27.35
CA LEU A 67 9.10 -11.98 -27.56
C LEU A 67 8.96 -12.39 -29.03
N ALA A 68 9.15 -13.69 -29.32
CA ALA A 68 9.05 -14.21 -30.67
C ALA A 68 7.66 -13.92 -31.25
N PRO A 69 7.55 -13.55 -32.56
CA PRO A 69 6.26 -13.45 -33.20
C PRO A 69 5.58 -14.81 -33.17
N GLY A 70 4.42 -14.91 -32.50
CA GLY A 70 3.58 -16.09 -32.62
C GLY A 70 3.13 -16.29 -34.08
N HIS A 71 2.97 -17.53 -34.54
CA HIS A 71 2.40 -17.81 -35.86
C HIS A 71 0.99 -17.18 -35.99
N GLY A 72 0.89 -16.10 -36.78
CA GLY A 72 -0.39 -15.41 -37.04
C GLY A 72 -0.81 -14.36 -36.04
N GLU A 73 -0.04 -14.10 -34.98
CA GLU A 73 -0.27 -13.02 -34.02
C GLU A 73 0.83 -11.96 -34.09
N PRO A 74 0.50 -10.67 -33.88
CA PRO A 74 1.52 -9.63 -33.86
C PRO A 74 2.51 -9.87 -32.73
N PRO A 75 3.83 -9.60 -32.95
CA PRO A 75 4.83 -9.72 -31.91
C PRO A 75 4.56 -8.71 -30.79
N GLN A 76 4.76 -9.12 -29.55
CA GLN A 76 4.78 -8.19 -28.43
C GLN A 76 6.15 -7.54 -28.33
N LEU A 77 6.18 -6.23 -28.06
CA LEU A 77 7.40 -5.45 -27.88
C LEU A 77 7.43 -4.84 -26.49
N LEU A 78 8.58 -4.95 -25.82
CA LEU A 78 8.84 -4.24 -24.56
C LEU A 78 9.29 -2.81 -24.88
N VAL A 79 8.54 -1.80 -24.43
CA VAL A 79 8.83 -0.39 -24.67
C VAL A 79 9.30 0.25 -23.36
N ALA A 80 10.62 0.41 -23.25
CA ALA A 80 11.22 1.03 -22.07
C ALA A 80 10.80 2.51 -21.93
N GLY A 81 10.52 2.93 -20.68
CA GLY A 81 10.14 4.32 -20.36
C GLY A 81 8.71 4.71 -20.72
N ARG A 82 7.92 3.83 -21.29
CA ARG A 82 6.50 4.10 -21.56
C ARG A 82 5.70 4.05 -20.26
N THR A 83 4.86 5.06 -20.02
CA THR A 83 3.99 5.13 -18.85
C THR A 83 2.82 4.15 -18.94
N ILE A 84 2.44 3.55 -17.82
CA ILE A 84 1.28 2.68 -17.71
C ILE A 84 0.03 3.55 -17.53
N PRO A 85 -1.03 3.37 -18.31
CA PRO A 85 -2.27 4.14 -18.13
C PRO A 85 -2.96 3.78 -16.80
N ALA A 86 -3.74 4.69 -16.22
CA ALA A 86 -4.50 4.45 -14.98
C ALA A 86 -5.44 3.25 -15.07
N GLN A 87 -6.05 3.07 -16.23
CA GLN A 87 -6.89 1.91 -16.57
C GLN A 87 -6.09 0.95 -17.46
N TRP A 88 -5.04 0.35 -16.88
CA TRP A 88 -4.10 -0.50 -17.60
C TRP A 88 -4.76 -1.71 -18.29
N TRP A 89 -5.87 -2.22 -17.74
CA TRP A 89 -6.65 -3.31 -18.34
C TRP A 89 -7.31 -2.94 -19.68
N GLY A 90 -7.46 -1.65 -19.95
CA GLY A 90 -7.93 -1.14 -21.25
C GLY A 90 -7.02 -1.54 -22.41
N LEU A 91 -5.76 -1.93 -22.14
CA LEU A 91 -4.83 -2.46 -23.14
C LEU A 91 -5.30 -3.80 -23.73
N PHE A 92 -6.18 -4.53 -23.05
CA PHE A 92 -6.78 -5.78 -23.53
C PHE A 92 -8.01 -5.55 -24.41
N HIS A 93 -8.46 -4.33 -24.59
CA HIS A 93 -9.57 -3.90 -25.46
C HIS A 93 -10.87 -4.69 -25.28
N SER A 94 -11.18 -5.10 -24.06
CA SER A 94 -12.39 -5.86 -23.71
C SER A 94 -13.41 -4.98 -22.96
N PRO A 95 -14.51 -4.56 -23.59
CA PRO A 95 -15.57 -3.79 -22.91
C PRO A 95 -16.22 -4.53 -21.76
N ALA A 96 -16.34 -5.87 -21.86
CA ALA A 96 -16.87 -6.70 -20.79
C ALA A 96 -15.97 -6.67 -19.53
N LEU A 97 -14.64 -6.73 -19.73
CA LEU A 97 -13.66 -6.58 -18.65
C LEU A 97 -13.75 -5.21 -18.01
N ASP A 98 -13.83 -4.15 -18.81
CA ASP A 98 -13.93 -2.78 -18.31
C ASP A 98 -15.22 -2.57 -17.49
N HIS A 99 -16.32 -3.20 -17.86
CA HIS A 99 -17.56 -3.16 -17.08
C HIS A 99 -17.39 -3.82 -15.71
N VAL A 100 -16.86 -5.04 -15.66
CA VAL A 100 -16.63 -5.77 -14.39
C VAL A 100 -15.67 -5.01 -13.47
N LEU A 101 -14.60 -4.45 -14.01
CA LEU A 101 -13.65 -3.67 -13.23
C LEU A 101 -14.25 -2.37 -12.68
N ARG A 102 -15.12 -1.70 -13.43
CA ARG A 102 -15.85 -0.53 -12.91
C ARG A 102 -16.79 -0.90 -11.76
N GLU A 103 -17.51 -2.01 -11.85
CA GLU A 103 -18.34 -2.53 -10.76
C GLU A 103 -17.48 -2.90 -9.54
N ALA A 104 -16.39 -3.67 -9.74
CA ALA A 104 -15.48 -4.06 -8.66
C ALA A 104 -14.88 -2.83 -7.94
N LEU A 105 -14.49 -1.78 -8.68
CA LEU A 105 -13.93 -0.56 -8.08
C LEU A 105 -14.98 0.31 -7.37
N ALA A 106 -16.26 0.24 -7.80
CA ALA A 106 -17.36 0.98 -7.18
C ALA A 106 -17.87 0.30 -5.91
N ASP A 107 -18.07 -1.01 -5.96
CA ASP A 107 -18.84 -1.76 -4.96
C ASP A 107 -17.96 -2.62 -4.03
N SER A 108 -16.62 -2.69 -4.24
CA SER A 108 -15.74 -3.52 -3.41
C SER A 108 -15.75 -3.13 -1.94
N PRO A 109 -16.12 -4.04 -1.02
CA PRO A 109 -16.01 -3.82 0.41
C PRO A 109 -14.56 -3.59 0.87
N THR A 110 -13.59 -4.24 0.24
CA THR A 110 -12.15 -4.09 0.52
C THR A 110 -11.69 -2.66 0.26
N LEU A 111 -12.06 -2.06 -0.88
CA LEU A 111 -11.75 -0.65 -1.16
C LEU A 111 -12.48 0.32 -0.24
N SER A 112 -13.72 0.01 0.10
CA SER A 112 -14.49 0.80 1.07
C SER A 112 -13.82 0.79 2.43
N ALA A 113 -13.38 -0.37 2.93
CA ALA A 113 -12.62 -0.50 4.17
C ALA A 113 -11.30 0.29 4.11
N ALA A 114 -10.51 0.15 3.04
CA ALA A 114 -9.24 0.86 2.89
C ALA A 114 -9.43 2.39 2.85
N ARG A 115 -10.50 2.90 2.20
CA ARG A 115 -10.85 4.33 2.23
C ARG A 115 -11.22 4.81 3.63
N ALA A 116 -11.97 4.01 4.38
CA ALA A 116 -12.36 4.33 5.76
C ALA A 116 -11.13 4.32 6.69
N THR A 117 -10.21 3.37 6.54
CA THR A 117 -8.95 3.32 7.29
C THR A 117 -8.07 4.54 7.01
N LEU A 118 -7.93 4.95 5.75
CA LEU A 118 -7.24 6.20 5.39
C LEU A 118 -7.91 7.42 6.03
N ALA A 119 -9.25 7.51 5.97
CA ALA A 119 -9.99 8.61 6.59
C ALA A 119 -9.77 8.64 8.11
N GLN A 120 -9.80 7.48 8.79
CA GLN A 120 -9.48 7.33 10.20
C GLN A 120 -8.06 7.83 10.51
N ALA A 121 -7.06 7.42 9.73
CA ALA A 121 -5.67 7.86 9.91
C ALA A 121 -5.53 9.38 9.76
N GLN A 122 -6.23 9.99 8.80
CA GLN A 122 -6.27 11.44 8.63
C GLN A 122 -6.88 12.17 9.83
N GLN A 123 -7.96 11.65 10.41
CA GLN A 123 -8.54 12.21 11.64
C GLN A 123 -7.58 12.05 12.83
N THR A 124 -6.85 10.94 12.91
CA THR A 124 -5.82 10.73 13.94
C THR A 124 -4.70 11.77 13.84
N VAL A 125 -4.30 12.18 12.62
CA VAL A 125 -3.37 13.31 12.44
C VAL A 125 -3.94 14.61 12.99
N LEU A 126 -5.23 14.89 12.75
CA LEU A 126 -5.88 16.11 13.27
C LEU A 126 -5.96 16.07 14.79
N ALA A 127 -6.29 14.93 15.38
CA ALA A 127 -6.31 14.74 16.82
C ALA A 127 -4.93 14.98 17.46
N GLU A 128 -3.87 14.41 16.86
CA GLU A 128 -2.49 14.61 17.35
C GLU A 128 -2.05 16.08 17.25
N ARG A 129 -2.48 16.80 16.21
CA ARG A 129 -2.23 18.24 16.08
C ARG A 129 -2.88 19.07 17.19
N GLY A 130 -3.92 18.55 17.85
CA GLY A 130 -4.52 19.15 19.02
C GLY A 130 -3.51 19.42 20.14
N ALA A 131 -2.46 18.60 20.26
CA ALA A 131 -1.38 18.79 21.24
C ALA A 131 -0.54 20.07 21.03
N TYR A 132 -0.66 20.74 19.87
CA TYR A 132 -0.02 22.03 19.65
C TYR A 132 -0.76 23.21 20.30
N PHE A 133 -1.99 23.01 20.76
CA PHE A 133 -2.85 24.06 21.29
C PHE A 133 -3.09 23.85 22.78
N PRO A 134 -3.35 24.95 23.55
CA PRO A 134 -3.85 24.83 24.91
C PRO A 134 -5.13 24.02 24.99
N GLN A 135 -5.23 23.17 26.01
CA GLN A 135 -6.43 22.38 26.30
C GLN A 135 -7.22 23.05 27.40
N LEU A 136 -8.51 23.28 27.17
CA LEU A 136 -9.44 23.89 28.12
C LEU A 136 -10.40 22.85 28.65
N TYR A 137 -10.47 22.75 29.97
CA TYR A 137 -11.39 21.86 30.68
C TYR A 137 -12.26 22.69 31.66
N ILE A 138 -13.47 22.24 31.92
CA ILE A 138 -14.28 22.71 33.05
C ILE A 138 -14.41 21.51 33.98
N GLY A 139 -14.04 21.73 35.25
CA GLY A 139 -14.09 20.69 36.28
C GLY A 139 -14.95 21.15 37.46
N ALA A 140 -15.68 20.21 38.05
CA ALA A 140 -16.33 20.38 39.33
C ALA A 140 -15.78 19.31 40.28
N THR A 141 -15.33 19.71 41.46
CA THR A 141 -14.85 18.78 42.47
C THR A 141 -15.57 19.00 43.80
N ALA A 142 -15.82 17.89 44.48
CA ALA A 142 -16.27 17.89 45.88
C ALA A 142 -15.30 16.97 46.65
N GLU A 143 -14.54 17.54 47.54
CA GLU A 143 -13.48 16.82 48.26
C GLU A 143 -13.70 16.98 49.77
N ARG A 144 -13.60 15.88 50.52
CA ARG A 144 -13.60 15.89 51.97
C ARG A 144 -12.23 15.50 52.47
N GLN A 145 -11.60 16.45 53.17
CA GLN A 145 -10.22 16.25 53.60
C GLN A 145 -10.00 16.65 55.06
N LYS A 146 -9.01 16.03 55.67
CA LYS A 146 -8.46 16.41 56.97
C LYS A 146 -6.94 16.50 56.80
N GLY A 147 -6.39 17.64 57.02
CA GLY A 147 -4.96 17.87 56.82
C GLY A 147 -4.32 18.69 57.94
N PRO A 148 -2.98 18.65 58.04
CA PRO A 148 -2.27 19.53 58.97
C PRO A 148 -2.36 21.00 58.48
N ALA A 149 -2.40 21.94 59.42
CA ALA A 149 -2.55 23.37 59.15
C ALA A 149 -1.49 23.93 58.18
N PHE A 150 -0.28 23.39 58.20
CA PHE A 150 0.82 23.83 57.33
C PHE A 150 0.59 23.48 55.84
N ALA A 151 -0.19 22.46 55.53
CA ALA A 151 -0.50 22.09 54.14
C ALA A 151 -1.33 23.14 53.40
N LEU A 152 -2.04 24.01 54.11
CA LEU A 152 -2.81 25.14 53.58
C LEU A 152 -2.08 26.49 53.67
N GLY A 153 -0.79 26.48 53.99
CA GLY A 153 -0.03 27.74 54.14
C GLY A 153 -0.37 28.55 55.39
N LEU A 154 -1.08 27.98 56.34
CA LEU A 154 -1.52 28.61 57.60
C LEU A 154 -0.45 28.56 58.69
N LEU A 155 0.80 28.27 58.37
CA LEU A 155 1.96 28.31 59.28
C LEU A 155 2.13 29.72 59.87
N GLY A 156 1.82 29.90 61.14
CA GLY A 156 1.95 31.15 61.85
C GLY A 156 0.62 31.88 62.14
N ILE A 157 -0.49 31.45 61.56
CA ILE A 157 -1.83 32.07 61.85
C ILE A 157 -2.51 31.43 63.07
N LEU A 158 -2.17 30.16 63.41
CA LEU A 158 -2.76 29.43 64.53
C LEU A 158 -1.64 28.72 65.36
N PRO A 159 -0.97 29.44 66.28
CA PRO A 159 0.00 28.78 67.17
C PRO A 159 -0.74 27.75 68.10
N GLY A 160 -0.27 26.48 68.06
CA GLY A 160 -0.79 25.44 68.93
C GLY A 160 -1.92 24.57 68.34
N SER A 161 -2.34 24.73 67.09
CA SER A 161 -3.35 23.86 66.46
C SER A 161 -2.73 22.51 66.03
N HIS A 162 -3.22 21.40 66.62
CA HIS A 162 -2.80 20.04 66.29
C HIS A 162 -3.40 19.48 64.99
N GLY A 163 -3.86 20.31 64.08
CA GLY A 163 -4.45 20.02 62.77
C GLY A 163 -5.81 20.72 62.54
N LEU A 164 -6.18 20.82 61.28
CA LEU A 164 -7.49 21.36 60.87
C LEU A 164 -8.59 20.33 61.12
N PRO A 165 -9.82 20.76 61.50
CA PRO A 165 -10.96 19.88 61.48
C PRO A 165 -11.18 19.30 60.08
N THR A 166 -11.90 18.20 59.97
CA THR A 166 -12.35 17.69 58.68
C THR A 166 -13.28 18.77 58.04
N PHE A 167 -13.01 19.10 56.78
CA PHE A 167 -13.80 20.05 56.02
C PHE A 167 -14.09 19.54 54.62
N ASP A 168 -15.15 20.02 54.04
CA ASP A 168 -15.52 19.79 52.67
C ASP A 168 -15.04 20.97 51.82
N LEU A 169 -14.51 20.70 50.63
CA LEU A 169 -14.11 21.71 49.67
C LEU A 169 -14.81 21.43 48.33
N TYR A 170 -15.59 22.39 47.92
CA TYR A 170 -16.27 22.36 46.62
C TYR A 170 -15.57 23.35 45.70
N SER A 171 -15.27 22.93 44.46
CA SER A 171 -14.74 23.86 43.47
C SER A 171 -15.37 23.62 42.11
N LEU A 172 -15.52 24.71 41.35
CA LEU A 172 -16.04 24.70 39.98
C LEU A 172 -15.33 25.77 39.17
N GLY A 173 -14.79 25.38 38.01
CA GLY A 173 -14.18 26.36 37.11
C GLY A 173 -13.41 25.77 35.93
N PRO A 174 -13.06 26.65 34.97
CA PRO A 174 -12.20 26.28 33.85
C PRO A 174 -10.72 26.17 34.26
N THR A 175 -10.03 25.22 33.62
CA THR A 175 -8.58 25.04 33.71
C THR A 175 -8.01 24.92 32.29
N VAL A 176 -6.99 25.70 31.98
CA VAL A 176 -6.20 25.64 30.74
C VAL A 176 -4.89 24.94 31.04
N SER A 177 -4.51 23.99 30.21
CA SER A 177 -3.19 23.33 30.24
C SER A 177 -2.55 23.40 28.89
N TYR A 178 -1.25 23.72 28.85
CA TYR A 178 -0.45 23.80 27.63
C TYR A 178 0.98 23.29 27.87
N SER A 179 1.45 22.42 26.95
CA SER A 179 2.83 21.94 26.97
C SER A 179 3.58 22.46 25.73
N PRO A 180 4.45 23.49 25.89
CA PRO A 180 5.29 23.99 24.80
C PRO A 180 6.20 22.87 24.28
N ASP A 181 6.22 22.69 22.95
CA ASP A 181 6.99 21.61 22.29
C ASP A 181 8.45 22.03 22.02
N VAL A 182 9.21 22.25 23.10
CA VAL A 182 10.60 22.75 23.03
C VAL A 182 11.52 21.71 22.36
N PHE A 183 11.40 20.44 22.75
CA PHE A 183 12.28 19.37 22.24
C PHE A 183 11.65 18.54 21.11
N GLY A 184 10.46 18.90 20.68
CA GLY A 184 9.83 18.33 19.49
C GLY A 184 9.06 17.03 19.74
N LEU A 185 8.66 16.71 20.96
CA LEU A 185 7.85 15.53 21.28
C LEU A 185 6.55 15.51 20.46
N ASN A 186 5.79 16.61 20.52
CA ASN A 186 4.53 16.74 19.79
C ASN A 186 4.75 16.82 18.28
N ARG A 187 5.81 17.52 17.82
CA ARG A 187 6.16 17.58 16.39
C ARG A 187 6.48 16.21 15.83
N ARG A 188 7.26 15.38 16.56
CA ARG A 188 7.56 14.00 16.17
C ARG A 188 6.35 13.09 16.25
N GLY A 189 5.43 13.31 17.20
CA GLY A 189 4.13 12.64 17.27
C GLY A 189 3.30 12.89 16.02
N VAL A 190 3.11 14.16 15.66
CA VAL A 190 2.38 14.55 14.44
C VAL A 190 3.08 14.04 13.17
N GLU A 191 4.43 14.05 13.12
CA GLU A 191 5.20 13.49 12.01
C GLU A 191 4.94 11.99 11.85
N ALA A 192 4.98 11.22 12.94
CA ALA A 192 4.68 9.79 12.92
C ALA A 192 3.25 9.51 12.41
N ARG A 193 2.24 10.29 12.90
CA ARG A 193 0.85 10.14 12.44
C ARG A 193 0.66 10.53 10.97
N ARG A 194 1.36 11.57 10.49
CA ARG A 194 1.33 11.93 9.06
C ARG A 194 1.93 10.84 8.19
N ALA A 195 3.09 10.32 8.55
CA ALA A 195 3.71 9.19 7.85
C ALA A 195 2.79 7.96 7.86
N GLY A 196 2.10 7.69 8.98
CA GLY A 196 1.08 6.66 9.08
C GLY A 196 -0.11 6.89 8.13
N ALA A 197 -0.59 8.13 7.99
CA ALA A 197 -1.67 8.43 7.03
C ALA A 197 -1.22 8.30 5.56
N GLU A 198 0.05 8.60 5.25
CA GLU A 198 0.63 8.34 3.92
C GLU A 198 0.80 6.83 3.68
N LEU A 199 1.17 6.06 4.71
CA LEU A 199 1.19 4.58 4.66
C LEU A 199 -0.18 4.03 4.24
N GLU A 200 -1.27 4.47 4.92
CA GLU A 200 -2.62 4.00 4.60
C GLU A 200 -3.08 4.44 3.19
N ARG A 201 -2.59 5.56 2.69
CA ARG A 201 -2.83 5.98 1.31
C ARG A 201 -2.17 5.03 0.32
N ASP A 202 -0.91 4.66 0.57
CA ASP A 202 -0.18 3.74 -0.30
C ASP A 202 -0.77 2.32 -0.22
N GLN A 203 -1.31 1.91 0.94
CA GLN A 203 -2.08 0.66 1.11
C GLN A 203 -3.41 0.68 0.35
N LEU A 204 -4.11 1.83 0.31
CA LEU A 204 -5.30 1.97 -0.54
C LEU A 204 -4.95 1.79 -2.02
N ALA A 205 -3.82 2.34 -2.47
CA ALA A 205 -3.33 2.14 -3.84
C ALA A 205 -2.96 0.67 -4.10
N ALA A 206 -2.36 -0.01 -3.12
CA ALA A 206 -2.06 -1.44 -3.20
C ALA A 206 -3.35 -2.28 -3.29
N ALA A 207 -4.38 -1.96 -2.51
CA ALA A 207 -5.67 -2.62 -2.57
C ALA A 207 -6.37 -2.42 -3.94
N TYR A 208 -6.29 -1.21 -4.50
CA TYR A 208 -6.78 -0.93 -5.85
C TYR A 208 -6.07 -1.80 -6.90
N LEU A 209 -4.73 -1.87 -6.84
CA LEU A 209 -3.93 -2.68 -7.75
C LEU A 209 -4.23 -4.18 -7.60
N ALA A 210 -4.39 -4.67 -6.37
CA ALA A 210 -4.72 -6.07 -6.10
C ALA A 210 -6.10 -6.44 -6.66
N ILE A 211 -7.13 -5.62 -6.42
CA ILE A 211 -8.49 -5.89 -6.92
C ILE A 211 -8.50 -5.88 -8.46
N THR A 212 -7.87 -4.88 -9.08
CA THR A 212 -7.83 -4.81 -10.54
C THR A 212 -7.00 -5.95 -11.14
N GLY A 213 -5.88 -6.33 -10.51
CA GLY A 213 -5.05 -7.47 -10.91
C GLY A 213 -5.82 -8.79 -10.85
N HIS A 214 -6.39 -9.10 -9.69
CA HIS A 214 -7.16 -10.35 -9.51
C HIS A 214 -8.39 -10.41 -10.41
N ALA A 215 -9.11 -9.31 -10.62
CA ALA A 215 -10.29 -9.32 -11.50
C ALA A 215 -9.89 -9.57 -12.98
N VAL A 216 -8.77 -9.03 -13.45
CA VAL A 216 -8.25 -9.33 -14.80
C VAL A 216 -7.80 -10.78 -14.88
N GLU A 217 -7.05 -11.28 -13.89
CA GLU A 217 -6.58 -12.66 -13.82
C GLU A 217 -7.75 -13.65 -13.84
N GLU A 218 -8.79 -13.44 -13.02
CA GLU A 218 -9.96 -14.31 -12.99
C GLU A 218 -10.80 -14.24 -14.28
N ALA A 219 -10.91 -13.06 -14.90
CA ALA A 219 -11.60 -12.93 -16.19
C ALA A 219 -10.88 -13.70 -17.31
N LEU A 220 -9.53 -13.64 -17.34
CA LEU A 220 -8.72 -14.41 -18.29
C LEU A 220 -8.75 -15.91 -17.98
N ASN A 221 -8.73 -16.29 -16.71
CA ASN A 221 -8.86 -17.67 -16.27
C ASN A 221 -10.22 -18.25 -16.67
N LEU A 222 -11.31 -17.51 -16.46
CA LEU A 222 -12.64 -17.90 -16.89
C LEU A 222 -12.74 -18.08 -18.42
N ALA A 223 -12.13 -17.16 -19.18
CA ALA A 223 -12.06 -17.26 -20.64
C ALA A 223 -11.28 -18.52 -21.09
N ARG A 224 -10.18 -18.86 -20.41
CA ARG A 224 -9.39 -20.08 -20.62
C ARG A 224 -10.21 -21.34 -20.31
N LEU A 225 -10.85 -21.40 -19.15
CA LEU A 225 -11.65 -22.55 -18.74
C LEU A 225 -12.79 -22.83 -19.71
N ARG A 226 -13.49 -21.80 -20.16
CA ARG A 226 -14.56 -21.91 -21.17
C ARG A 226 -14.01 -22.40 -22.52
N LEU A 227 -12.82 -21.95 -22.91
CA LEU A 227 -12.16 -22.45 -24.11
C LEU A 227 -11.84 -23.94 -23.97
N GLU A 228 -11.30 -24.40 -22.85
CA GLU A 228 -11.01 -25.80 -22.56
C GLU A 228 -12.28 -26.65 -22.51
N ILE A 229 -13.33 -26.20 -21.82
CA ILE A 229 -14.63 -26.89 -21.76
C ILE A 229 -15.23 -27.06 -23.16
N ASN A 230 -15.22 -26.00 -23.97
CA ASN A 230 -15.68 -26.03 -25.35
C ASN A 230 -14.86 -27.00 -26.21
N ALA A 231 -13.53 -27.00 -26.04
CA ALA A 231 -12.65 -27.95 -26.73
C ALA A 231 -12.97 -29.38 -26.33
N LEU A 232 -13.04 -29.67 -25.03
CA LEU A 232 -13.32 -31.00 -24.50
C LEU A 232 -14.74 -31.49 -24.85
N THR A 233 -15.76 -30.62 -24.86
CA THR A 233 -17.11 -30.95 -25.29
C THR A 233 -17.12 -31.41 -26.77
N ARG A 234 -16.35 -30.77 -27.63
CA ARG A 234 -16.21 -31.21 -29.03
C ARG A 234 -15.49 -32.56 -29.12
N ILE A 235 -14.43 -32.75 -28.32
CA ILE A 235 -13.72 -34.03 -28.21
C ILE A 235 -14.69 -35.15 -27.82
N VAL A 236 -15.48 -35.00 -26.75
CA VAL A 236 -16.49 -35.98 -26.32
C VAL A 236 -17.52 -36.24 -27.44
N SER A 237 -17.91 -35.23 -28.21
CA SER A 237 -18.80 -35.40 -29.37
C SER A 237 -18.13 -36.20 -30.49
N ASP A 238 -16.83 -36.00 -30.75
CA ASP A 238 -16.07 -36.79 -31.73
C ASP A 238 -15.93 -38.24 -31.27
N ASP A 239 -15.65 -38.52 -30.00
CA ASP A 239 -15.56 -39.85 -29.41
C ASP A 239 -16.90 -40.62 -29.52
N VAL A 240 -18.02 -39.93 -29.27
CA VAL A 240 -19.37 -40.55 -29.46
C VAL A 240 -19.56 -41.00 -30.91
N ARG A 241 -19.14 -40.18 -31.89
CA ARG A 241 -19.22 -40.52 -33.32
C ARG A 241 -18.30 -41.70 -33.66
N ASN A 242 -17.09 -41.71 -33.13
CA ASN A 242 -16.11 -42.77 -33.33
C ASN A 242 -16.58 -44.09 -32.71
N LEU A 243 -17.10 -44.06 -31.48
CA LEU A 243 -17.67 -45.25 -30.85
C LEU A 243 -18.84 -45.80 -31.67
N ALA A 244 -19.71 -44.96 -32.22
CA ALA A 244 -20.82 -45.40 -33.09
C ALA A 244 -20.29 -46.06 -34.37
N LEU A 245 -19.20 -45.54 -34.98
CA LEU A 245 -18.56 -46.13 -36.15
C LEU A 245 -17.94 -47.50 -35.83
N VAL A 246 -17.19 -47.62 -34.71
CA VAL A 246 -16.59 -48.87 -34.26
C VAL A 246 -17.61 -49.92 -33.95
N ARG A 247 -18.71 -49.56 -33.24
CA ARG A 247 -19.85 -50.47 -32.96
C ARG A 247 -20.51 -50.98 -34.22
N ARG A 248 -20.68 -50.13 -35.26
CA ARG A 248 -21.20 -50.54 -36.56
C ARG A 248 -20.26 -51.53 -37.27
N LYS A 249 -18.96 -51.30 -37.26
CA LYS A 249 -17.98 -52.25 -37.80
C LYS A 249 -17.99 -53.59 -37.04
N PHE A 250 -18.13 -53.56 -35.72
CA PHE A 250 -18.26 -54.77 -34.90
C PHE A 250 -19.52 -55.54 -35.22
N SER A 251 -20.67 -54.89 -35.39
CA SER A 251 -21.95 -55.59 -35.71
C SER A 251 -21.94 -56.30 -37.04
N VAL A 252 -21.09 -55.90 -37.99
CA VAL A 252 -20.91 -56.56 -39.30
C VAL A 252 -19.65 -57.43 -39.36
N GLY A 253 -19.04 -57.74 -38.19
CA GLY A 253 -17.88 -58.65 -38.09
C GLY A 253 -16.55 -58.06 -38.59
N ARG A 254 -16.45 -56.73 -38.77
CA ARG A 254 -15.26 -56.05 -39.31
C ARG A 254 -14.38 -55.40 -38.24
N ALA A 255 -14.74 -55.53 -36.96
CA ALA A 255 -13.94 -55.07 -35.84
C ALA A 255 -14.10 -56.04 -34.66
N PRO A 256 -13.07 -56.28 -33.84
CA PRO A 256 -13.17 -57.09 -32.64
C PRO A 256 -13.85 -56.33 -31.49
N ARG A 257 -14.30 -57.04 -30.45
CA ARG A 257 -14.89 -56.46 -29.25
C ARG A 257 -13.91 -55.54 -28.48
N THR A 258 -12.61 -55.85 -28.55
CA THR A 258 -11.53 -55.03 -27.95
C THR A 258 -11.52 -53.58 -28.46
N ASP A 259 -11.81 -53.40 -29.77
CA ASP A 259 -11.88 -52.06 -30.38
C ASP A 259 -13.06 -51.25 -29.82
N VAL A 260 -14.21 -51.88 -29.58
CA VAL A 260 -15.39 -51.25 -28.95
C VAL A 260 -15.04 -50.82 -27.53
N LEU A 261 -14.43 -51.71 -26.73
CA LEU A 261 -14.01 -51.42 -25.35
C LEU A 261 -12.96 -50.31 -25.28
N ALA A 262 -12.00 -50.25 -26.23
CA ALA A 262 -11.03 -49.19 -26.31
C ALA A 262 -11.68 -47.81 -26.57
N ALA A 263 -12.63 -47.73 -27.50
CA ALA A 263 -13.39 -46.52 -27.80
C ALA A 263 -14.34 -46.11 -26.64
N GLU A 264 -14.95 -47.07 -25.94
CA GLU A 264 -15.75 -46.83 -24.74
C GLU A 264 -14.88 -46.25 -23.60
N THR A 265 -13.70 -46.81 -23.39
CA THR A 265 -12.72 -46.32 -22.38
C THR A 265 -12.27 -44.90 -22.68
N GLN A 266 -11.93 -44.58 -23.94
CA GLN A 266 -11.55 -43.24 -24.35
C GLN A 266 -12.67 -42.22 -24.04
N LEU A 267 -13.89 -42.51 -24.49
CA LEU A 267 -15.04 -41.67 -24.23
C LEU A 267 -15.29 -41.46 -22.73
N ALA A 268 -15.14 -42.52 -21.91
CA ALA A 268 -15.32 -42.43 -20.46
C ALA A 268 -14.27 -41.54 -19.82
N ASN A 269 -12.98 -41.68 -20.23
CA ASN A 269 -11.89 -40.87 -19.75
C ASN A 269 -12.11 -39.39 -20.07
N ASP A 270 -12.46 -39.05 -21.31
CA ASP A 270 -12.64 -37.66 -21.71
C ASP A 270 -13.88 -37.02 -21.06
N ARG A 271 -14.97 -37.79 -20.86
CA ARG A 271 -16.10 -37.33 -20.07
C ARG A 271 -15.75 -37.04 -18.61
N ALA A 272 -14.83 -37.80 -18.02
CA ALA A 272 -14.43 -37.64 -16.62
C ALA A 272 -13.66 -36.33 -16.36
N LEU A 273 -13.11 -35.69 -17.40
CA LEU A 273 -12.42 -34.38 -17.26
C LEU A 273 -13.41 -33.20 -17.16
N LEU A 274 -14.60 -33.30 -17.73
CA LEU A 274 -15.58 -32.20 -17.76
C LEU A 274 -16.05 -31.72 -16.38
N PRO A 275 -16.36 -32.58 -15.39
CA PRO A 275 -16.81 -32.12 -14.08
C PRO A 275 -15.76 -31.26 -13.36
N SER A 276 -14.46 -31.62 -13.45
CA SER A 276 -13.39 -30.86 -12.85
C SER A 276 -13.24 -29.45 -13.46
N LEU A 277 -13.33 -29.33 -14.79
CA LEU A 277 -13.27 -28.04 -15.47
C LEU A 277 -14.48 -27.16 -15.16
N ARG A 278 -15.67 -27.73 -15.09
CA ARG A 278 -16.90 -27.01 -14.70
C ARG A 278 -16.82 -26.52 -13.24
N GLN A 279 -16.26 -27.35 -12.35
CA GLN A 279 -16.03 -26.91 -10.97
C GLN A 279 -15.07 -25.70 -10.90
N GLN A 280 -13.98 -25.72 -11.67
CA GLN A 280 -13.05 -24.60 -11.75
C GLN A 280 -13.71 -23.35 -12.36
N GLU A 281 -14.55 -23.52 -13.40
CA GLU A 281 -15.34 -22.43 -13.99
C GLU A 281 -16.23 -21.78 -12.94
N ALA A 282 -17.02 -22.57 -12.19
CA ALA A 282 -17.89 -22.06 -11.14
C ALA A 282 -17.11 -21.33 -10.05
N MET A 283 -15.97 -21.87 -9.61
CA MET A 283 -15.10 -21.20 -8.62
C MET A 283 -14.56 -19.86 -9.13
N SER A 284 -14.21 -19.75 -10.40
CA SER A 284 -13.74 -18.51 -11.00
C SER A 284 -14.87 -17.48 -11.16
N GLU A 285 -16.10 -17.92 -11.47
CA GLU A 285 -17.31 -17.08 -11.49
C GLU A 285 -17.63 -16.53 -10.11
N ASP A 286 -17.57 -17.37 -9.06
CA ASP A 286 -17.77 -16.98 -7.67
C ASP A 286 -16.70 -15.98 -7.20
N ALA A 287 -15.44 -16.20 -7.57
CA ALA A 287 -14.34 -15.28 -7.25
C ALA A 287 -14.55 -13.89 -7.90
N LEU A 288 -14.97 -13.84 -9.16
CA LEU A 288 -15.31 -12.58 -9.84
C LEU A 288 -16.50 -11.88 -9.18
N ALA A 289 -17.54 -12.62 -8.75
CA ALA A 289 -18.67 -12.04 -8.03
C ALA A 289 -18.23 -11.38 -6.72
N ILE A 290 -17.38 -12.06 -5.95
CA ILE A 290 -16.81 -11.53 -4.69
C ILE A 290 -15.98 -10.28 -4.96
N LEU A 291 -15.13 -10.28 -6.00
CA LEU A 291 -14.34 -9.12 -6.39
C LEU A 291 -15.20 -7.94 -6.82
N ALA A 292 -16.33 -8.21 -7.51
CA ALA A 292 -17.34 -7.22 -7.87
C ALA A 292 -18.19 -6.74 -6.67
N GLY A 293 -17.96 -7.27 -5.45
CA GLY A 293 -18.71 -6.92 -4.26
C GLY A 293 -20.11 -7.49 -4.23
N LYS A 294 -20.35 -8.56 -4.98
CA LYS A 294 -21.66 -9.23 -5.11
C LYS A 294 -21.65 -10.61 -4.47
N ALA A 295 -22.81 -11.07 -4.04
CA ALA A 295 -22.95 -12.44 -3.57
C ALA A 295 -22.95 -13.43 -4.76
N PRO A 296 -22.18 -14.53 -4.69
CA PRO A 296 -22.28 -15.62 -5.66
C PRO A 296 -23.74 -16.06 -5.83
N GLY A 297 -24.18 -16.33 -7.06
CA GLY A 297 -25.56 -16.68 -7.39
C GLY A 297 -26.54 -15.52 -7.58
N GLN A 298 -26.19 -14.30 -7.15
CA GLN A 298 -26.97 -13.07 -7.44
C GLN A 298 -26.40 -12.25 -8.60
N TRP A 299 -25.18 -12.54 -8.99
CA TRP A 299 -24.47 -11.88 -10.06
C TRP A 299 -23.79 -12.92 -10.96
N GLN A 300 -23.84 -12.70 -12.25
CA GLN A 300 -23.16 -13.57 -13.22
C GLN A 300 -22.17 -12.74 -14.03
N PRO A 301 -20.92 -13.23 -14.17
CA PRO A 301 -19.94 -12.54 -15.00
C PRO A 301 -20.36 -12.59 -16.47
N PRO A 302 -19.93 -11.60 -17.27
CA PRO A 302 -20.08 -11.65 -18.73
C PRO A 302 -19.53 -12.95 -19.30
N ALA A 303 -20.03 -13.32 -20.48
CA ALA A 303 -19.54 -14.49 -21.20
C ALA A 303 -18.14 -14.23 -21.78
N PHE A 304 -17.12 -14.18 -20.93
CA PHE A 304 -15.73 -14.00 -21.35
C PHE A 304 -15.28 -15.12 -22.28
N ARG A 305 -14.79 -14.75 -23.45
CA ARG A 305 -14.11 -15.64 -24.41
C ARG A 305 -12.74 -15.09 -24.70
N LEU A 306 -11.74 -15.94 -24.84
CA LEU A 306 -10.36 -15.50 -25.08
C LEU A 306 -10.24 -14.63 -26.36
N ALA A 307 -11.09 -14.87 -27.34
CA ALA A 307 -11.17 -14.09 -28.58
C ALA A 307 -11.68 -12.63 -28.38
N ASP A 308 -12.30 -12.33 -27.24
CA ASP A 308 -12.80 -10.99 -26.90
C ASP A 308 -11.70 -10.12 -26.27
N PHE A 309 -10.52 -10.70 -26.03
CA PHE A 309 -9.35 -10.00 -25.54
C PHE A 309 -8.32 -9.80 -26.65
N HIS A 310 -7.62 -8.67 -26.60
CA HIS A 310 -6.53 -8.38 -27.50
C HIS A 310 -5.22 -8.38 -26.73
N LEU A 311 -4.25 -9.14 -27.23
CA LEU A 311 -2.91 -9.15 -26.62
C LEU A 311 -2.21 -7.81 -26.89
N PRO A 312 -1.76 -7.08 -25.85
CA PRO A 312 -1.07 -5.81 -26.07
C PRO A 312 0.20 -5.99 -26.91
N SER A 313 0.27 -5.33 -28.06
CA SER A 313 1.45 -5.39 -28.96
C SER A 313 2.65 -4.65 -28.40
N ALA A 314 2.43 -3.63 -27.54
CA ALA A 314 3.47 -2.84 -26.90
C ALA A 314 3.25 -2.83 -25.38
N LEU A 315 4.11 -3.57 -24.67
CA LEU A 315 4.11 -3.65 -23.22
C LEU A 315 5.02 -2.55 -22.65
N PRO A 316 4.51 -1.66 -21.80
CA PRO A 316 5.34 -0.66 -21.12
C PRO A 316 6.29 -1.35 -20.15
N LEU A 317 7.53 -0.89 -20.09
CA LEU A 317 8.54 -1.35 -19.14
C LEU A 317 9.14 -0.13 -18.44
N SER A 318 8.88 0.02 -17.12
CA SER A 318 9.51 1.06 -16.31
C SER A 318 10.94 0.69 -15.96
N LEU A 319 11.80 1.72 -15.80
CA LEU A 319 13.15 1.52 -15.30
C LEU A 319 13.12 1.04 -13.83
N PRO A 320 14.13 0.26 -13.36
CA PRO A 320 14.18 -0.19 -11.97
C PRO A 320 14.10 0.95 -10.94
N SER A 321 14.71 2.08 -11.22
CA SER A 321 14.66 3.27 -10.36
C SER A 321 13.27 3.94 -10.32
N ALA A 322 12.50 3.85 -11.41
CA ALA A 322 11.12 4.34 -11.47
C ALA A 322 10.16 3.40 -10.73
N LEU A 323 10.37 2.08 -10.84
CA LEU A 323 9.56 1.07 -10.16
C LEU A 323 9.47 1.31 -8.65
N VAL A 324 10.61 1.62 -8.00
CA VAL A 324 10.68 1.90 -6.56
C VAL A 324 9.80 3.09 -6.15
N ARG A 325 9.48 3.99 -7.08
CA ARG A 325 8.63 5.17 -6.85
C ARG A 325 7.18 5.00 -7.31
N GLN A 326 6.88 3.89 -7.97
CA GLN A 326 5.58 3.62 -8.58
C GLN A 326 4.81 2.50 -7.88
N ARG A 327 5.51 1.52 -7.29
CA ARG A 327 4.85 0.40 -6.62
C ARG A 327 4.33 0.82 -5.24
N PRO A 328 3.02 0.62 -4.99
CA PRO A 328 2.42 1.06 -3.73
C PRO A 328 2.92 0.28 -2.50
N ASP A 329 3.29 -1.00 -2.65
CA ASP A 329 3.88 -1.82 -1.59
C ASP A 329 5.26 -1.29 -1.15
N ILE A 330 6.09 -0.84 -2.10
CA ILE A 330 7.39 -0.23 -1.81
C ILE A 330 7.20 1.14 -1.13
N LEU A 331 6.25 1.94 -1.61
CA LEU A 331 5.94 3.24 -1.02
C LEU A 331 5.40 3.08 0.41
N ALA A 332 4.52 2.11 0.65
CA ALA A 332 4.05 1.78 2.00
C ALA A 332 5.20 1.38 2.93
N ALA A 333 6.13 0.53 2.47
CA ALA A 333 7.32 0.17 3.24
C ALA A 333 8.24 1.37 3.52
N GLU A 334 8.36 2.34 2.58
CA GLU A 334 9.08 3.61 2.79
C GLU A 334 8.41 4.45 3.90
N GLN A 335 7.07 4.56 3.89
CA GLN A 335 6.35 5.30 4.93
C GLN A 335 6.48 4.64 6.30
N GLU A 336 6.54 3.30 6.37
CA GLU A 336 6.81 2.60 7.63
C GLU A 336 8.19 2.96 8.20
N VAL A 337 9.22 3.06 7.36
CA VAL A 337 10.56 3.57 7.78
C VAL A 337 10.43 4.99 8.32
N HIS A 338 9.63 5.85 7.69
CA HIS A 338 9.40 7.22 8.17
C HIS A 338 8.71 7.24 9.54
N VAL A 339 7.66 6.41 9.74
CA VAL A 339 7.00 6.24 11.05
C VAL A 339 8.02 5.84 12.12
N ARG A 340 8.86 4.83 11.86
CA ARG A 340 9.86 4.35 12.81
C ARG A 340 10.94 5.40 13.09
N SER A 341 11.38 6.17 12.09
CA SER A 341 12.29 7.30 12.28
C SER A 341 11.71 8.37 13.21
N ALA A 342 10.43 8.73 13.03
CA ALA A 342 9.75 9.67 13.91
C ALA A 342 9.60 9.12 15.35
N GLN A 343 9.36 7.80 15.50
CA GLN A 343 9.29 7.14 16.81
C GLN A 343 10.63 7.19 17.57
N VAL A 344 11.78 7.07 16.88
CA VAL A 344 13.10 7.32 17.48
C VAL A 344 13.18 8.75 18.00
N GLY A 345 12.64 9.72 17.25
CA GLY A 345 12.55 11.12 17.68
C GLY A 345 11.69 11.29 18.94
N ILE A 346 10.54 10.64 19.03
CA ILE A 346 9.66 10.64 20.22
C ILE A 346 10.38 10.06 21.42
N ALA A 347 10.99 8.86 21.29
CA ALA A 347 11.73 8.21 22.37
C ALA A 347 12.92 9.05 22.83
N THR A 348 13.57 9.76 21.91
CA THR A 348 14.67 10.69 22.24
C THR A 348 14.14 11.93 22.98
N ALA A 349 13.03 12.52 22.53
CA ALA A 349 12.44 13.70 23.16
C ALA A 349 11.99 13.45 24.60
N ARG A 350 11.52 12.23 24.92
CA ARG A 350 11.16 11.81 26.30
C ARG A 350 12.35 11.82 27.27
N MET A 351 13.57 11.86 26.80
CA MET A 351 14.79 11.95 27.64
C MET A 351 15.13 13.38 28.04
N TYR A 352 14.44 14.38 27.48
CA TYR A 352 14.64 15.80 27.74
C TYR A 352 13.59 16.35 28.70
N PRO A 353 13.84 17.52 29.34
CA PRO A 353 12.87 18.16 30.23
C PRO A 353 11.55 18.49 29.51
N SER A 354 10.43 18.32 30.18
CA SER A 354 9.10 18.77 29.75
C SER A 354 8.67 20.00 30.51
N ILE A 355 8.04 20.94 29.81
CA ILE A 355 7.45 22.14 30.38
C ILE A 355 5.93 22.01 30.30
N VAL A 356 5.24 22.30 31.40
CA VAL A 356 3.79 22.37 31.45
C VAL A 356 3.38 23.73 32.03
N LEU A 357 2.56 24.45 31.33
CA LEU A 357 1.92 25.68 31.76
C LEU A 357 0.47 25.38 32.05
N SER A 358 -0.03 25.82 33.22
CA SER A 358 -1.45 25.71 33.54
C SER A 358 -1.95 26.98 34.17
N ALA A 359 -3.23 27.30 33.91
CA ALA A 359 -3.95 28.39 34.56
C ALA A 359 -5.37 27.94 34.87
N SER A 360 -5.84 28.30 36.03
CA SER A 360 -7.21 27.99 36.44
C SER A 360 -7.89 29.26 36.99
N LEU A 361 -9.19 29.36 36.71
CA LEU A 361 -10.08 30.33 37.30
C LEU A 361 -11.26 29.53 37.82
N ALA A 362 -11.48 29.55 39.11
CA ALA A 362 -12.53 28.73 39.72
C ALA A 362 -13.25 29.47 40.84
N THR A 363 -14.41 28.99 41.22
CA THR A 363 -15.02 29.30 42.49
C THR A 363 -14.73 28.15 43.46
N ALA A 364 -14.37 28.45 44.70
CA ALA A 364 -14.08 27.47 45.72
C ALA A 364 -14.76 27.87 47.05
N ALA A 365 -15.44 26.93 47.70
CA ALA A 365 -16.13 27.19 48.95
C ALA A 365 -16.21 25.93 49.85
N LEU A 366 -16.36 26.13 51.15
CA LEU A 366 -16.51 25.04 52.11
C LEU A 366 -17.96 24.48 52.17
N ARG A 367 -18.90 25.14 51.52
CA ARG A 367 -20.32 24.73 51.40
C ARG A 367 -20.82 25.00 50.00
N PRO A 368 -21.65 24.13 49.44
CA PRO A 368 -22.17 24.31 48.06
C PRO A 368 -22.87 25.65 47.83
N GLU A 369 -23.61 26.15 48.83
CA GLU A 369 -24.38 27.39 48.70
C GLU A 369 -23.48 28.63 48.58
N ALA A 370 -22.24 28.55 49.07
CA ALA A 370 -21.27 29.64 49.03
C ALA A 370 -20.44 29.68 47.74
N LEU A 371 -20.58 28.70 46.84
CA LEU A 371 -19.76 28.59 45.61
C LEU A 371 -19.86 29.84 44.70
N PHE A 372 -21.01 30.48 44.65
CA PHE A 372 -21.26 31.66 43.81
C PHE A 372 -21.25 32.97 44.60
N GLY A 373 -20.72 32.94 45.85
CA GLY A 373 -20.53 34.12 46.64
C GLY A 373 -19.41 35.01 46.09
N SER A 374 -19.48 36.32 46.40
CA SER A 374 -18.48 37.29 45.90
C SER A 374 -17.03 37.03 46.38
N SER A 375 -16.85 36.23 47.43
CA SER A 375 -15.56 35.89 48.03
C SER A 375 -15.02 34.51 47.61
N SER A 376 -15.76 33.76 46.77
CA SER A 376 -15.39 32.39 46.37
C SER A 376 -14.45 32.32 45.15
N GLY A 377 -14.25 33.43 44.44
CA GLY A 377 -13.39 33.48 43.24
C GLY A 377 -11.90 33.24 43.56
N VAL A 378 -11.30 32.24 42.93
CA VAL A 378 -9.90 31.91 43.06
C VAL A 378 -9.27 31.75 41.69
N TRP A 379 -8.00 32.09 41.54
CA TRP A 379 -7.25 31.82 40.32
C TRP A 379 -5.84 31.34 40.68
N ALA A 380 -5.29 30.53 39.78
CA ALA A 380 -3.87 30.09 39.85
C ALA A 380 -3.25 30.07 38.47
N ALA A 381 -1.97 30.41 38.39
CA ALA A 381 -1.15 30.23 37.21
C ALA A 381 0.15 29.50 37.63
N LEU A 382 0.45 28.43 36.97
CA LEU A 382 1.59 27.55 37.30
C LEU A 382 2.41 27.27 36.05
N GLY A 383 3.74 27.38 36.16
CA GLY A 383 4.69 26.86 35.21
C GLY A 383 5.52 25.76 35.87
N GLY A 384 5.48 24.53 35.32
CA GLY A 384 6.23 23.38 35.82
C GLY A 384 7.30 22.96 34.81
N LEU A 385 8.53 22.66 35.28
CA LEU A 385 9.60 22.02 34.51
C LEU A 385 9.92 20.68 35.18
N THR A 386 9.77 19.59 34.42
CA THR A 386 10.11 18.24 34.93
C THR A 386 11.16 17.64 34.04
N ALA A 387 12.31 17.23 34.65
CA ALA A 387 13.41 16.57 33.95
C ALA A 387 13.59 15.15 34.46
N PRO A 388 13.70 14.15 33.60
CA PRO A 388 13.98 12.76 34.01
C PRO A 388 15.44 12.64 34.40
N VAL A 389 15.74 12.51 35.72
CA VAL A 389 17.11 12.36 36.24
C VAL A 389 17.51 10.90 36.32
N PHE A 390 16.65 10.07 36.87
CA PHE A 390 16.91 8.63 37.03
C PHE A 390 15.62 7.81 36.81
N HIS A 391 15.65 6.90 35.85
CA HIS A 391 14.55 6.01 35.49
C HIS A 391 15.00 4.55 35.35
N GLY A 392 16.02 4.13 36.12
CA GLY A 392 16.51 2.75 36.08
C GLY A 392 16.94 2.24 34.69
N GLY A 393 17.28 3.14 33.76
CA GLY A 393 17.66 2.77 32.39
C GLY A 393 16.50 2.70 31.38
N THR A 394 15.22 2.80 31.81
CA THR A 394 14.03 2.64 30.96
C THR A 394 14.07 3.50 29.70
N LEU A 395 14.24 4.82 29.82
CA LEU A 395 14.23 5.74 28.66
C LEU A 395 15.35 5.43 27.65
N ARG A 396 16.52 4.97 28.12
CA ARG A 396 17.61 4.55 27.22
C ARG A 396 17.26 3.24 26.50
N ALA A 397 16.61 2.31 27.18
CA ALA A 397 16.15 1.05 26.60
C ALA A 397 15.06 1.31 25.56
N GLU A 398 14.05 2.15 25.84
CA GLU A 398 13.01 2.55 24.89
C GLU A 398 13.59 3.19 23.62
N ARG A 399 14.58 4.10 23.78
CA ARG A 399 15.25 4.70 22.62
C ARG A 399 16.01 3.64 21.80
N ARG A 400 16.73 2.70 22.43
CA ARG A 400 17.41 1.61 21.71
C ARG A 400 16.40 0.73 20.98
N ALA A 401 15.31 0.31 21.64
CA ALA A 401 14.24 -0.46 21.02
C ALA A 401 13.65 0.25 19.78
N ALA A 402 13.44 1.57 19.85
CA ALA A 402 12.99 2.36 18.70
C ALA A 402 14.04 2.38 17.55
N MET A 403 15.34 2.45 17.87
CA MET A 403 16.42 2.38 16.87
C MET A 403 16.50 0.99 16.21
N ASP A 404 16.33 -0.07 16.98
CA ASP A 404 16.30 -1.45 16.46
C ASP A 404 15.07 -1.66 15.57
N ALA A 405 13.90 -1.11 15.95
CA ALA A 405 12.69 -1.13 15.13
C ALA A 405 12.88 -0.35 13.80
N LEU A 406 13.59 0.78 13.80
CA LEU A 406 13.96 1.50 12.59
C LEU A 406 14.89 0.65 11.70
N THR A 407 15.88 -0.02 12.29
CA THR A 407 16.80 -0.91 11.56
C THR A 407 16.05 -2.08 10.91
N ALA A 408 15.11 -2.69 11.64
CA ALA A 408 14.24 -3.74 11.13
C ALA A 408 13.38 -3.26 9.96
N SER A 409 12.76 -2.07 10.05
CA SER A 409 11.95 -1.50 8.98
C SER A 409 12.76 -1.20 7.71
N LEU A 410 14.01 -0.76 7.83
CA LEU A 410 14.93 -0.58 6.71
C LEU A 410 15.28 -1.90 6.02
N ALA A 411 15.45 -2.98 6.78
CA ALA A 411 15.69 -4.31 6.21
C ALA A 411 14.45 -4.83 5.45
N LEU A 412 13.25 -4.65 6.02
CA LEU A 412 11.98 -5.01 5.37
C LEU A 412 11.74 -4.20 4.10
N TYR A 413 12.01 -2.89 4.11
CA TYR A 413 11.97 -2.07 2.89
C TYR A 413 12.86 -2.63 1.79
N ARG A 414 14.13 -2.97 2.11
CA ARG A 414 15.05 -3.58 1.13
C ARG A 414 14.52 -4.90 0.60
N GLN A 415 13.97 -5.74 1.47
CA GLN A 415 13.35 -7.01 1.07
C GLN A 415 12.18 -6.79 0.10
N THR A 416 11.28 -5.84 0.39
CA THR A 416 10.16 -5.50 -0.48
C THR A 416 10.64 -5.07 -1.87
N VAL A 417 11.68 -4.23 -1.95
CA VAL A 417 12.27 -3.81 -3.22
C VAL A 417 12.86 -4.99 -4.00
N LEU A 418 13.59 -5.90 -3.33
CA LEU A 418 14.17 -7.08 -3.98
C LEU A 418 13.08 -8.03 -4.49
N MET A 419 12.02 -8.26 -3.71
CA MET A 419 10.88 -9.07 -4.13
C MET A 419 10.17 -8.46 -5.35
N ALA A 420 9.99 -7.14 -5.37
CA ALA A 420 9.42 -6.43 -6.50
C ALA A 420 10.26 -6.59 -7.78
N PHE A 421 11.57 -6.50 -7.68
CA PHE A 421 12.48 -6.74 -8.82
C PHE A 421 12.42 -8.20 -9.28
N GLY A 422 12.39 -9.15 -8.34
CA GLY A 422 12.21 -10.57 -8.64
C GLY A 422 10.93 -10.81 -9.45
N GLN A 423 9.79 -10.29 -9.00
CA GLN A 423 8.51 -10.44 -9.71
C GLN A 423 8.55 -9.91 -11.14
N VAL A 424 9.14 -8.72 -11.36
CA VAL A 424 9.28 -8.18 -12.72
C VAL A 424 10.20 -9.06 -13.57
N THR A 425 11.33 -9.50 -13.02
CA THR A 425 12.29 -10.38 -13.71
C THR A 425 11.65 -11.70 -14.12
N ASP A 426 10.94 -12.35 -13.18
CA ASP A 426 10.28 -13.63 -13.40
C ASP A 426 9.19 -13.52 -14.48
N THR A 427 8.39 -12.46 -14.42
CA THR A 427 7.35 -12.22 -15.42
C THR A 427 7.92 -11.90 -16.80
N LEU A 428 9.04 -11.16 -16.88
CA LEU A 428 9.71 -10.91 -18.14
C LEU A 428 10.25 -12.21 -18.78
N ARG A 429 10.80 -13.11 -17.97
CA ARG A 429 11.25 -14.43 -18.44
C ARG A 429 10.06 -15.31 -18.86
N ALA A 430 8.97 -15.29 -18.07
CA ALA A 430 7.75 -16.02 -18.40
C ALA A 430 7.20 -15.60 -19.78
N LEU A 431 7.09 -14.30 -20.05
CA LEU A 431 6.64 -13.80 -21.35
C LEU A 431 7.46 -14.29 -22.54
N GLY A 432 8.78 -14.41 -22.37
CA GLY A 432 9.66 -14.98 -23.41
C GLY A 432 9.39 -16.47 -23.64
N ASN A 433 9.36 -17.26 -22.57
CA ASN A 433 9.11 -18.70 -22.61
C ASN A 433 7.69 -19.02 -23.12
N ASP A 434 6.69 -18.22 -22.74
CA ASP A 434 5.31 -18.40 -23.20
C ASP A 434 5.15 -18.15 -24.70
N ALA A 435 5.91 -17.18 -25.23
CA ALA A 435 5.90 -16.94 -26.67
C ALA A 435 6.46 -18.15 -27.45
N GLU A 436 7.55 -18.75 -26.95
CA GLU A 436 8.14 -19.97 -27.52
C GLU A 436 7.21 -21.17 -27.35
N LEU A 437 6.62 -21.36 -26.17
CA LEU A 437 5.67 -22.44 -25.90
C LEU A 437 4.43 -22.35 -26.81
N ALA A 438 3.85 -21.16 -26.96
CA ALA A 438 2.67 -20.98 -27.82
C ALA A 438 2.98 -21.29 -29.29
N ALA A 439 4.20 -20.96 -29.77
CA ALA A 439 4.64 -21.30 -31.12
C ALA A 439 4.80 -22.81 -31.29
N ALA A 440 5.44 -23.50 -30.35
CA ALA A 440 5.63 -24.96 -30.37
C ALA A 440 4.29 -25.72 -30.29
N GLU A 441 3.39 -25.30 -29.40
CA GLU A 441 2.05 -25.89 -29.26
C GLU A 441 1.18 -25.65 -30.50
N ARG A 442 1.36 -24.53 -31.20
CA ARG A 442 0.71 -24.28 -32.48
C ARG A 442 1.18 -25.25 -33.57
N GLU A 443 2.51 -25.46 -33.69
CA GLU A 443 3.08 -26.42 -34.62
C GLU A 443 2.62 -27.85 -34.32
N ALA A 444 2.58 -28.23 -33.02
CA ALA A 444 2.06 -29.52 -32.57
C ALA A 444 0.59 -29.70 -32.95
N LEU A 445 -0.23 -28.65 -32.75
CA LEU A 445 -1.65 -28.67 -33.11
C LEU A 445 -1.87 -28.85 -34.63
N ASP A 446 -1.14 -28.10 -35.45
CA ASP A 446 -1.29 -28.16 -36.91
C ASP A 446 -0.84 -29.53 -37.44
N THR A 447 0.25 -30.09 -36.91
CA THR A 447 0.76 -31.43 -37.25
C THR A 447 -0.19 -32.53 -36.80
N ALA A 448 -0.67 -32.48 -35.55
CA ALA A 448 -1.59 -33.47 -35.02
C ALA A 448 -2.96 -33.43 -35.74
N ARG A 449 -3.42 -32.23 -36.14
CA ARG A 449 -4.64 -32.09 -36.98
C ARG A 449 -4.47 -32.77 -38.34
N ALA A 450 -3.35 -32.56 -39.04
CA ALA A 450 -3.06 -33.19 -40.31
C ALA A 450 -2.98 -34.73 -40.18
N SER A 451 -2.28 -35.21 -39.14
CA SER A 451 -2.19 -36.64 -38.82
C SER A 451 -3.55 -37.28 -38.59
N LEU A 452 -4.38 -36.66 -37.76
CA LEU A 452 -5.75 -37.14 -37.48
C LEU A 452 -6.58 -37.24 -38.76
N GLN A 453 -6.51 -36.22 -39.63
CA GLN A 453 -7.26 -36.21 -40.87
C GLN A 453 -6.84 -37.38 -41.78
N LEU A 454 -5.54 -37.67 -41.93
CA LEU A 454 -5.02 -38.82 -42.70
C LEU A 454 -5.45 -40.15 -42.08
N GLN A 455 -5.37 -40.28 -40.74
CA GLN A 455 -5.76 -41.50 -40.03
C GLN A 455 -7.25 -41.80 -40.16
N ARG A 456 -8.11 -40.76 -40.14
CA ARG A 456 -9.57 -40.94 -40.38
C ARG A 456 -9.83 -41.54 -41.78
N VAL A 457 -9.26 -40.94 -42.83
CA VAL A 457 -9.41 -41.43 -44.20
C VAL A 457 -8.86 -42.86 -44.33
N SER A 458 -7.70 -43.16 -43.74
CA SER A 458 -7.10 -44.49 -43.75
C SER A 458 -7.96 -45.52 -43.04
N TYR A 459 -8.56 -45.18 -41.89
CA TYR A 459 -9.44 -46.06 -41.12
C TYR A 459 -10.76 -46.30 -41.83
N GLU A 460 -11.36 -45.29 -42.45
CA GLU A 460 -12.57 -45.41 -43.28
C GLU A 460 -12.33 -46.33 -44.49
N ALA A 461 -11.17 -46.20 -45.12
CA ALA A 461 -10.75 -47.06 -46.25
C ALA A 461 -10.30 -48.46 -45.82
N GLY A 462 -10.29 -48.79 -44.52
CA GLY A 462 -9.87 -50.09 -44.00
C GLY A 462 -8.35 -50.33 -44.05
N ARG A 463 -7.54 -49.27 -44.21
CA ARG A 463 -6.06 -49.33 -44.32
C ARG A 463 -5.34 -49.17 -43.00
N SER A 464 -6.03 -48.74 -41.93
CA SER A 464 -5.51 -48.60 -40.57
C SER A 464 -6.48 -49.22 -39.56
N ASN A 465 -5.98 -49.51 -38.36
CA ASN A 465 -6.76 -50.04 -37.26
C ASN A 465 -7.31 -48.91 -36.35
N VAL A 466 -8.25 -49.26 -35.47
CA VAL A 466 -8.89 -48.29 -34.55
C VAL A 466 -7.91 -47.70 -33.55
N LEU A 467 -6.90 -48.46 -33.12
CA LEU A 467 -5.90 -47.97 -32.18
C LEU A 467 -5.11 -46.79 -32.76
N GLN A 468 -4.69 -46.89 -34.04
CA GLN A 468 -4.01 -45.80 -34.74
C GLN A 468 -4.89 -44.55 -34.86
N LEU A 469 -6.21 -44.71 -35.09
CA LEU A 469 -7.14 -43.60 -35.13
C LEU A 469 -7.26 -42.95 -33.73
N LEU A 470 -7.47 -43.75 -32.67
CA LEU A 470 -7.61 -43.26 -31.30
C LEU A 470 -6.31 -42.57 -30.80
N ASP A 471 -5.14 -43.09 -31.20
CA ASP A 471 -3.87 -42.45 -30.85
C ASP A 471 -3.70 -41.07 -31.55
N ALA A 472 -4.09 -40.97 -32.82
CA ALA A 472 -4.05 -39.69 -33.54
C ALA A 472 -5.08 -38.68 -32.97
N GLU A 473 -6.25 -39.17 -32.55
CA GLU A 473 -7.25 -38.33 -31.85
C GLU A 473 -6.72 -37.82 -30.52
N ARG A 474 -6.14 -38.69 -29.70
CA ARG A 474 -5.56 -38.30 -28.42
C ARG A 474 -4.44 -37.25 -28.62
N ALA A 475 -3.54 -37.44 -29.57
CA ALA A 475 -2.50 -36.50 -29.91
C ALA A 475 -3.08 -35.13 -30.33
N TYR A 476 -4.10 -35.12 -31.18
CA TYR A 476 -4.78 -33.89 -31.58
C TYR A 476 -5.47 -33.18 -30.40
N GLN A 477 -6.12 -33.93 -29.53
CA GLN A 477 -6.80 -33.41 -28.33
C GLN A 477 -5.79 -32.76 -27.39
N GLN A 478 -4.67 -33.43 -27.10
CA GLN A 478 -3.61 -32.93 -26.25
C GLN A 478 -3.00 -31.62 -26.81
N ALA A 479 -2.65 -31.62 -28.09
CA ALA A 479 -2.09 -30.43 -28.76
C ALA A 479 -3.09 -29.26 -28.78
N ARG A 480 -4.38 -29.54 -28.98
CA ARG A 480 -5.44 -28.51 -28.96
C ARG A 480 -5.61 -27.86 -27.59
N LEU A 481 -5.61 -28.66 -26.52
CA LEU A 481 -5.68 -28.16 -25.14
C LEU A 481 -4.37 -27.45 -24.75
N GLY A 482 -3.21 -27.98 -25.16
CA GLY A 482 -1.90 -27.37 -24.95
C GLY A 482 -1.85 -25.97 -25.56
N TYR A 483 -2.20 -25.85 -26.85
CA TYR A 483 -2.23 -24.54 -27.53
C TYR A 483 -3.20 -23.54 -26.87
N ALA A 484 -4.39 -24.01 -26.46
CA ALA A 484 -5.37 -23.16 -25.78
C ALA A 484 -4.81 -22.60 -24.45
N ARG A 485 -4.13 -23.45 -23.66
CA ARG A 485 -3.49 -23.07 -22.40
C ARG A 485 -2.33 -22.12 -22.62
N ALA A 486 -1.42 -22.43 -23.54
CA ALA A 486 -0.27 -21.59 -23.85
C ALA A 486 -0.70 -20.20 -24.35
N THR A 487 -1.73 -20.13 -25.19
CA THR A 487 -2.28 -18.84 -25.63
C THR A 487 -2.85 -18.05 -24.46
N ALA A 488 -3.66 -18.66 -23.59
CA ALA A 488 -4.26 -17.98 -22.43
C ALA A 488 -3.18 -17.51 -21.45
N GLN A 489 -2.10 -18.30 -21.25
CA GLN A 489 -0.99 -17.94 -20.36
C GLN A 489 -0.29 -16.64 -20.80
N ARG A 490 -0.08 -16.42 -22.08
CA ARG A 490 0.48 -15.16 -22.61
C ARG A 490 -0.32 -13.93 -22.22
N TYR A 491 -1.68 -14.03 -22.18
CA TYR A 491 -2.52 -12.94 -21.71
C TYR A 491 -2.36 -12.73 -20.20
N ALA A 492 -2.32 -13.81 -19.43
CA ALA A 492 -2.15 -13.77 -17.98
C ALA A 492 -0.82 -13.13 -17.59
N ASP A 493 0.29 -13.54 -18.22
CA ASP A 493 1.62 -13.01 -17.90
C ASP A 493 1.82 -11.58 -18.42
N SER A 494 1.14 -11.19 -19.51
CA SER A 494 1.05 -9.78 -19.91
C SER A 494 0.33 -8.92 -18.88
N ALA A 495 -0.77 -9.41 -18.28
CA ALA A 495 -1.47 -8.74 -17.19
C ALA A 495 -0.62 -8.68 -15.92
N GLN A 496 0.04 -9.80 -15.59
CA GLN A 496 0.93 -9.91 -14.43
C GLN A 496 2.11 -8.93 -14.52
N LEU A 497 2.70 -8.72 -15.71
CA LEU A 497 3.73 -7.71 -15.90
C LEU A 497 3.21 -6.30 -15.57
N LEU A 498 2.02 -5.93 -16.04
CA LEU A 498 1.44 -4.62 -15.77
C LEU A 498 1.17 -4.41 -14.27
N VAL A 499 0.73 -5.46 -13.57
CA VAL A 499 0.55 -5.46 -12.11
C VAL A 499 1.90 -5.36 -11.40
N ALA A 500 2.90 -6.16 -11.80
CA ALA A 500 4.24 -6.15 -11.22
C ALA A 500 4.94 -4.79 -11.36
N LEU A 501 4.63 -4.06 -12.43
CA LEU A 501 5.10 -2.69 -12.68
C LEU A 501 4.30 -1.62 -11.93
N GLY A 502 3.26 -2.00 -11.16
CA GLY A 502 2.46 -1.10 -10.32
C GLY A 502 1.15 -0.61 -10.92
N GLY A 503 0.74 -1.05 -12.13
CA GLY A 503 -0.62 -0.85 -12.66
C GLY A 503 -1.05 0.59 -12.92
N GLY A 504 -0.15 1.58 -12.96
CA GLY A 504 -0.45 2.95 -13.38
C GLY A 504 -1.39 3.76 -12.45
N TRP A 505 -1.61 3.33 -11.20
CA TRP A 505 -2.51 3.98 -10.24
C TRP A 505 -2.18 5.47 -10.01
N TRP A 506 -0.91 5.86 -10.14
CA TRP A 506 -0.44 7.26 -9.98
C TRP A 506 -0.97 8.21 -11.06
N ASN A 507 -1.48 7.66 -12.16
CA ASN A 507 -2.16 8.42 -13.21
C ASN A 507 -3.68 8.55 -12.95
N SER A 508 -4.21 7.95 -11.87
CA SER A 508 -5.62 8.02 -11.48
C SER A 508 -5.91 9.29 -10.68
N ARG A 509 -6.85 10.13 -11.17
CA ARG A 509 -7.25 11.38 -10.50
C ARG A 509 -7.88 11.16 -9.10
N GLY A 510 -8.47 9.99 -8.85
CA GLY A 510 -9.16 9.68 -7.59
C GLY A 510 -8.26 9.12 -6.49
N LEU A 511 -7.15 8.47 -6.85
CA LEU A 511 -6.22 7.84 -5.93
C LEU A 511 -4.98 8.68 -5.67
N CYS A 512 -4.56 9.48 -6.64
CA CYS A 512 -3.38 10.29 -6.57
C CYS A 512 -3.72 11.79 -6.71
N PRO A 513 -3.81 12.57 -5.61
CA PRO A 513 -3.86 14.02 -5.69
C PRO A 513 -2.59 14.54 -6.41
N ARG A 514 -2.64 15.76 -6.96
CA ARG A 514 -1.53 16.39 -7.73
C ARG A 514 -0.16 16.31 -7.05
N SER A 515 -0.12 16.18 -5.72
CA SER A 515 1.11 15.96 -4.93
C SER A 515 1.78 14.60 -5.15
N CYS A 516 1.05 13.58 -5.61
CA CYS A 516 1.64 12.27 -5.90
C CYS A 516 2.39 12.25 -7.24
N ALA A 517 1.91 12.98 -8.26
CA ALA A 517 2.60 13.08 -9.55
C ALA A 517 4.04 13.60 -9.37
N ALA A 518 4.23 14.57 -8.47
CA ALA A 518 5.57 15.08 -8.13
C ALA A 518 6.48 14.07 -7.41
N ARG A 519 5.92 13.01 -6.79
CA ARG A 519 6.71 11.94 -6.14
C ARG A 519 7.20 10.90 -7.13
N THR A 520 6.48 10.72 -8.23
CA THR A 520 6.74 9.69 -9.25
C THR A 520 7.61 10.20 -10.40
N GLU A 521 7.74 11.54 -10.57
CA GLU A 521 8.62 12.11 -11.58
C GLU A 521 10.09 12.09 -11.12
N TYR A 522 10.94 11.51 -11.95
CA TYR A 522 12.40 11.57 -11.78
C TYR A 522 12.85 13.00 -12.11
N PRO A 523 13.58 13.71 -11.25
CA PRO A 523 14.12 15.01 -11.60
C PRO A 523 15.11 14.83 -12.76
N ALA A 524 14.75 15.36 -13.94
CA ALA A 524 15.52 15.28 -15.19
C ALA A 524 16.93 15.95 -15.13
N HIS A 525 17.35 16.44 -13.96
CA HIS A 525 18.57 17.21 -13.79
C HIS A 525 19.82 16.38 -13.45
N LEU A 526 19.74 15.04 -13.37
CA LEU A 526 20.91 14.21 -13.03
C LEU A 526 21.55 13.49 -14.23
N GLU A 527 21.09 13.71 -15.46
CA GLU A 527 21.71 13.15 -16.67
C GLU A 527 22.85 14.00 -17.27
N GLY A 528 23.23 15.10 -16.64
CA GLY A 528 24.14 16.13 -17.20
C GLY A 528 25.58 16.15 -16.72
N GLU A 529 26.04 15.25 -15.83
CA GLU A 529 27.44 15.30 -15.38
C GLU A 529 28.26 14.09 -15.88
N LYS A 530 28.56 14.13 -17.19
CA LYS A 530 29.76 13.43 -17.70
C LYS A 530 30.97 14.22 -17.22
N ARG A 531 31.70 13.67 -16.25
CA ARG A 531 33.05 14.14 -15.93
C ARG A 531 34.06 13.54 -16.92
N PRO A 532 35.11 14.31 -17.25
CA PRO A 532 36.13 13.95 -18.23
C PRO A 532 37.02 12.79 -17.80
#